data_3ab612911f319b50638fa37922bad800
#
_entry.id   3ab612911f319b50638fa37922bad800
#
_cell.length_a   1.000
_cell.length_b   1.000
_cell.length_c   1.000
_cell.angle_alpha   90.00
_cell.angle_beta   90.00
_cell.angle_gamma   90.00
#
_symmetry.space_group_name_H-M   'P 1'
#
loop_
_entity.id
_entity.type
_entity.pdbx_description
1 polymer ?
#
loop_
_entity_poly.entity_id
_entity_poly.type
_entity_poly.pdbx_seq_one_letter_code
_entity_poly.pdbx_strand_id
1 'polypeptide(L)'
;MKQVQKPKKPIIFYYVIALIVILLLNLLLFPRLLEPIVTEVDYGKFLQMVDNNEISEVQIQSNEIIFSDKSSPANYYKTGMMNDYKLVDRLYEAGITEFGTPIIEQMSPLMEFLLTWVIPIVVMVALGQWLMKRMTSKMMGGMGNAMSFGKSNAKVYVQSETGIKFADVAGEDEAKEILQEIVDFLHNPKKYEEIGAKMPKGALLVGPPGTGKTLLAKAVAGEANVPFFSISGSEFVEMFVGMGAAKVRDLFQQANEKAPCIVFIDEIDTVGKKRDGGGFSGNDEREQTLNQLLAEMDGFDGKKGVVILAATNRPDSLDPALLRPGRFDRRVPVELPDLKGREEILKVHAKNIRVGDNVDYNAIARMASGASGAELANMINEAALRAVRDGRKFVTQADLEESVEVVIAGYQ
;
A
#
# COMPACT_ATOMS: atom_id res chain seq x y z
N MET A 1 3.29 -21.77 18.91
CA MET A 1 2.34 -22.38 17.95
C MET A 1 2.09 -21.40 16.82
N LYS A 2 2.67 -21.62 15.61
CA LYS A 2 2.43 -20.77 14.43
C LYS A 2 1.12 -21.19 13.78
N GLN A 3 0.13 -20.29 13.74
CA GLN A 3 -1.07 -20.49 12.94
C GLN A 3 -0.69 -20.41 11.46
N VAL A 4 -0.81 -21.54 10.79
CA VAL A 4 -0.69 -21.63 9.32
C VAL A 4 -1.93 -20.97 8.72
N GLN A 5 -1.79 -19.81 8.10
CA GLN A 5 -2.86 -19.19 7.32
C GLN A 5 -3.14 -20.07 6.10
N LYS A 6 -4.41 -20.55 6.00
CA LYS A 6 -4.88 -21.29 4.83
C LYS A 6 -4.74 -20.43 3.57
N PRO A 7 -4.27 -20.98 2.43
CA PRO A 7 -4.14 -20.23 1.19
C PRO A 7 -5.51 -19.69 0.76
N LYS A 8 -5.59 -18.40 0.46
CA LYS A 8 -6.79 -17.75 -0.08
C LYS A 8 -7.06 -18.35 -1.47
N LYS A 9 -8.27 -18.90 -1.66
CA LYS A 9 -8.69 -19.48 -2.93
C LYS A 9 -8.70 -18.40 -4.03
N PRO A 10 -8.29 -18.73 -5.28
CA PRO A 10 -8.25 -17.74 -6.36
C PRO A 10 -9.67 -17.22 -6.67
N ILE A 11 -9.76 -15.96 -7.11
CA ILE A 11 -11.03 -15.28 -7.43
C ILE A 11 -11.91 -16.08 -8.39
N ILE A 12 -11.31 -16.79 -9.34
CA ILE A 12 -12.00 -17.71 -10.27
C ILE A 12 -12.87 -18.74 -9.54
N PHE A 13 -12.44 -19.23 -8.38
CA PHE A 13 -13.20 -20.18 -7.58
C PHE A 13 -14.56 -19.62 -7.12
N TYR A 14 -14.63 -18.35 -6.77
CA TYR A 14 -15.89 -17.70 -6.37
C TYR A 14 -16.81 -17.44 -7.56
N TYR A 15 -16.26 -17.14 -8.73
CA TYR A 15 -17.05 -17.01 -9.97
C TYR A 15 -17.64 -18.33 -10.41
N VAL A 16 -16.90 -19.43 -10.29
CA VAL A 16 -17.40 -20.79 -10.59
C VAL A 16 -18.53 -21.18 -9.64
N ILE A 17 -18.39 -20.91 -8.34
CA ILE A 17 -19.46 -21.15 -7.35
C ILE A 17 -20.69 -20.30 -7.67
N ALA A 18 -20.53 -19.03 -7.95
CA ALA A 18 -21.65 -18.15 -8.30
C ALA A 18 -22.38 -18.63 -9.56
N LEU A 19 -21.65 -19.08 -10.58
CA LEU A 19 -22.21 -19.67 -11.79
C LEU A 19 -23.01 -20.95 -11.50
N ILE A 20 -22.47 -21.84 -10.67
CA ILE A 20 -23.15 -23.08 -10.26
C ILE A 20 -24.43 -22.75 -9.47
N VAL A 21 -24.39 -21.78 -8.56
CA VAL A 21 -25.56 -21.36 -7.77
C VAL A 21 -26.65 -20.77 -8.68
N ILE A 22 -26.29 -19.93 -9.65
CA ILE A 22 -27.24 -19.35 -10.62
C ILE A 22 -27.84 -20.46 -11.49
N LEU A 23 -27.05 -21.44 -11.93
CA LEU A 23 -27.50 -22.57 -12.70
C LEU A 23 -28.48 -23.42 -11.90
N LEU A 24 -28.20 -23.73 -10.65
CA LEU A 24 -29.10 -24.45 -9.73
C LEU A 24 -30.39 -23.67 -9.43
N LEU A 25 -30.31 -22.36 -9.25
CA LEU A 25 -31.47 -21.50 -9.08
C LEU A 25 -32.36 -21.50 -10.32
N ASN A 26 -31.77 -21.44 -11.51
CA ASN A 26 -32.50 -21.46 -12.77
C ASN A 26 -33.17 -22.83 -13.03
N LEU A 27 -32.51 -23.92 -12.65
CA LEU A 27 -33.01 -25.26 -12.86
C LEU A 27 -34.07 -25.69 -11.83
N LEU A 28 -33.96 -25.24 -10.57
CA LEU A 28 -34.78 -25.72 -9.45
C LEU A 28 -35.84 -24.75 -8.98
N LEU A 29 -35.58 -23.45 -9.02
CA LEU A 29 -36.50 -22.46 -8.45
C LEU A 29 -37.38 -21.76 -9.50
N PHE A 30 -36.84 -21.43 -10.66
CA PHE A 30 -37.60 -20.69 -11.69
C PHE A 30 -38.80 -21.45 -12.24
N PRO A 31 -38.73 -22.76 -12.55
CA PRO A 31 -39.89 -23.51 -13.02
C PRO A 31 -41.02 -23.54 -11.98
N ARG A 32 -40.68 -23.70 -10.69
CA ARG A 32 -41.66 -23.80 -9.59
C ARG A 32 -42.35 -22.49 -9.24
N LEU A 33 -41.74 -21.33 -9.56
CA LEU A 33 -42.31 -20.01 -9.26
C LEU A 33 -43.28 -19.49 -10.32
N LEU A 34 -43.24 -20.08 -11.52
CA LEU A 34 -44.05 -19.67 -12.67
C LEU A 34 -45.24 -20.58 -12.93
N GLU A 35 -45.29 -21.80 -12.32
CA GLU A 35 -46.45 -22.68 -12.44
C GLU A 35 -47.58 -22.24 -11.53
N PRO A 36 -48.83 -22.08 -12.07
CA PRO A 36 -50.02 -21.83 -11.23
C PRO A 36 -50.23 -23.03 -10.31
N ILE A 37 -50.75 -22.78 -9.11
CA ILE A 37 -51.07 -23.83 -8.15
C ILE A 37 -52.24 -24.66 -8.75
N VAL A 38 -51.95 -25.85 -9.28
CA VAL A 38 -52.90 -26.73 -9.90
C VAL A 38 -53.21 -27.86 -8.93
N THR A 39 -54.50 -28.06 -8.62
CA THR A 39 -54.95 -29.13 -7.72
C THR A 39 -55.20 -30.42 -8.53
N GLU A 40 -54.56 -31.52 -8.12
CA GLU A 40 -54.78 -32.83 -8.77
C GLU A 40 -56.09 -33.45 -8.29
N VAL A 41 -56.90 -33.94 -9.23
CA VAL A 41 -58.18 -34.62 -8.97
C VAL A 41 -58.33 -35.86 -9.81
N ASP A 42 -59.13 -36.82 -9.34
CA ASP A 42 -59.42 -38.01 -10.08
C ASP A 42 -60.29 -37.76 -11.32
N TYR A 43 -60.13 -38.59 -12.37
CA TYR A 43 -60.89 -38.46 -13.61
C TYR A 43 -62.42 -38.54 -13.39
N GLY A 44 -62.85 -39.36 -12.41
CA GLY A 44 -64.26 -39.44 -12.03
C GLY A 44 -64.82 -38.12 -11.49
N LYS A 45 -64.00 -37.39 -10.70
CA LYS A 45 -64.40 -36.07 -10.18
C LYS A 45 -64.44 -35.01 -11.28
N PHE A 46 -63.48 -35.09 -12.23
CA PHE A 46 -63.52 -34.26 -13.43
C PHE A 46 -64.83 -34.44 -14.22
N LEU A 47 -65.28 -35.70 -14.46
CA LEU A 47 -66.53 -35.96 -15.13
C LEU A 47 -67.74 -35.45 -14.36
N GLN A 48 -67.78 -35.56 -13.03
CA GLN A 48 -68.82 -34.97 -12.20
C GLN A 48 -68.89 -33.47 -12.36
N MET A 49 -67.74 -32.76 -12.42
CA MET A 49 -67.68 -31.33 -12.61
C MET A 49 -68.11 -30.92 -14.03
N VAL A 50 -67.84 -31.75 -15.04
CA VAL A 50 -68.39 -31.58 -16.40
C VAL A 50 -69.91 -31.68 -16.39
N ASP A 51 -70.45 -32.74 -15.81
CA ASP A 51 -71.91 -33.00 -15.76
C ASP A 51 -72.64 -31.89 -14.96
N ASN A 52 -72.05 -31.35 -13.94
CA ASN A 52 -72.57 -30.24 -13.13
C ASN A 52 -72.39 -28.86 -13.79
N ASN A 53 -71.74 -28.77 -14.94
CA ASN A 53 -71.47 -27.50 -15.63
C ASN A 53 -70.63 -26.50 -14.78
N GLU A 54 -69.69 -26.99 -13.97
CA GLU A 54 -68.85 -26.23 -13.09
C GLU A 54 -67.54 -25.75 -13.80
N ILE A 55 -67.22 -26.31 -14.96
CA ILE A 55 -65.99 -26.09 -15.68
C ILE A 55 -66.16 -24.95 -16.68
N SER A 56 -65.14 -24.07 -16.74
CA SER A 56 -65.06 -22.97 -17.68
C SER A 56 -64.24 -23.29 -18.92
N GLU A 57 -63.04 -23.83 -18.77
CA GLU A 57 -62.12 -24.14 -19.86
C GLU A 57 -61.47 -25.49 -19.62
N VAL A 58 -61.24 -26.25 -20.73
CA VAL A 58 -60.56 -27.56 -20.68
C VAL A 58 -59.41 -27.59 -21.69
N GLN A 59 -58.23 -27.86 -21.23
CA GLN A 59 -57.02 -28.08 -22.07
C GLN A 59 -56.63 -29.56 -22.03
N ILE A 60 -56.72 -30.20 -23.17
CA ILE A 60 -56.39 -31.59 -23.30
C ILE A 60 -54.96 -31.75 -23.80
N GLN A 61 -54.09 -32.26 -22.94
CA GLN A 61 -52.66 -32.56 -23.28
C GLN A 61 -52.48 -34.07 -23.50
N SER A 62 -51.31 -34.48 -23.98
CA SER A 62 -51.04 -35.90 -24.33
C SER A 62 -51.22 -36.86 -23.15
N ASN A 63 -50.94 -36.47 -21.92
CA ASN A 63 -50.96 -37.31 -20.74
C ASN A 63 -51.89 -36.81 -19.61
N GLU A 64 -52.36 -35.57 -19.70
CA GLU A 64 -53.17 -34.95 -18.66
C GLU A 64 -54.20 -33.97 -19.24
N ILE A 65 -55.25 -33.72 -18.48
CA ILE A 65 -56.29 -32.75 -18.79
C ILE A 65 -56.18 -31.68 -17.70
N ILE A 66 -55.94 -30.42 -18.10
CA ILE A 66 -55.96 -29.27 -17.22
C ILE A 66 -57.27 -28.51 -17.46
N PHE A 67 -57.95 -28.13 -16.39
CA PHE A 67 -59.22 -27.43 -16.49
C PHE A 67 -59.40 -26.40 -15.37
N SER A 68 -60.24 -25.39 -15.64
CA SER A 68 -60.56 -24.36 -14.66
C SER A 68 -62.05 -24.39 -14.31
N ASP A 69 -62.38 -24.07 -13.07
CA ASP A 69 -63.76 -23.86 -12.64
C ASP A 69 -64.30 -22.47 -13.00
N LYS A 70 -65.61 -22.26 -12.82
CA LYS A 70 -66.28 -20.94 -13.04
C LYS A 70 -66.16 -20.00 -11.85
N SER A 71 -65.32 -20.29 -10.83
CA SER A 71 -65.12 -19.41 -9.68
C SER A 71 -64.29 -18.18 -10.02
N SER A 72 -64.39 -17.13 -9.22
CA SER A 72 -63.57 -15.92 -9.38
C SER A 72 -62.82 -15.64 -8.07
N PRO A 73 -61.50 -15.82 -8.01
CA PRO A 73 -60.58 -16.23 -9.08
C PRO A 73 -60.76 -17.73 -9.46
N ALA A 74 -60.49 -18.06 -10.72
CA ALA A 74 -60.57 -19.43 -11.23
C ALA A 74 -59.58 -20.36 -10.57
N ASN A 75 -60.02 -21.53 -10.09
CA ASN A 75 -59.14 -22.56 -9.59
C ASN A 75 -58.77 -23.47 -10.74
N TYR A 76 -57.48 -23.88 -10.82
CA TYR A 76 -57.00 -24.76 -11.84
C TYR A 76 -56.85 -26.19 -11.28
N TYR A 77 -57.32 -27.14 -12.04
CA TYR A 77 -57.28 -28.57 -11.72
C TYR A 77 -56.61 -29.34 -12.82
N LYS A 78 -55.98 -30.45 -12.46
CA LYS A 78 -55.48 -31.40 -13.44
C LYS A 78 -55.90 -32.84 -13.12
N THR A 79 -56.10 -33.63 -14.16
CA THR A 79 -56.35 -35.04 -14.03
C THR A 79 -55.62 -35.83 -15.10
N GLY A 80 -55.30 -37.09 -14.83
CA GLY A 80 -54.67 -37.98 -15.83
C GLY A 80 -55.63 -38.25 -16.98
N MET A 81 -55.10 -38.33 -18.20
CA MET A 81 -55.88 -38.63 -19.37
C MET A 81 -56.31 -40.10 -19.37
N MET A 82 -57.61 -40.40 -19.56
CA MET A 82 -58.11 -41.74 -19.81
C MET A 82 -58.57 -41.83 -21.26
N ASN A 83 -58.52 -43.06 -21.84
CA ASN A 83 -59.01 -43.30 -23.20
C ASN A 83 -60.54 -43.26 -23.25
N ASP A 84 -61.13 -42.13 -23.15
CA ASP A 84 -62.55 -41.88 -23.26
C ASP A 84 -62.86 -41.28 -24.63
N TYR A 85 -63.36 -42.11 -25.56
CA TYR A 85 -63.70 -41.66 -26.91
C TYR A 85 -64.94 -40.77 -26.96
N LYS A 86 -65.72 -40.66 -25.85
CA LYS A 86 -66.90 -39.80 -25.75
C LYS A 86 -66.64 -38.48 -25.00
N LEU A 87 -65.44 -38.24 -24.59
CA LEU A 87 -65.10 -37.05 -23.80
C LEU A 87 -65.49 -35.73 -24.53
N VAL A 88 -65.18 -35.65 -25.81
CA VAL A 88 -65.47 -34.47 -26.63
C VAL A 88 -66.99 -34.25 -26.74
N ASP A 89 -67.76 -35.33 -26.96
CA ASP A 89 -69.25 -35.28 -27.05
C ASP A 89 -69.80 -34.79 -25.70
N ARG A 90 -69.33 -35.34 -24.58
CA ARG A 90 -69.77 -34.95 -23.23
C ARG A 90 -69.48 -33.47 -22.91
N LEU A 91 -68.30 -33.00 -23.27
CA LEU A 91 -67.92 -31.57 -23.06
C LEU A 91 -68.84 -30.64 -23.86
N TYR A 92 -69.17 -31.06 -25.08
CA TYR A 92 -70.06 -30.30 -25.94
C TYR A 92 -71.55 -30.33 -25.44
N GLU A 93 -72.04 -31.49 -24.99
CA GLU A 93 -73.38 -31.64 -24.37
C GLU A 93 -73.51 -30.88 -23.06
N ALA A 94 -72.41 -30.79 -22.26
CA ALA A 94 -72.38 -29.98 -21.04
C ALA A 94 -72.27 -28.47 -21.30
N GLY A 95 -72.22 -28.05 -22.56
CA GLY A 95 -72.16 -26.61 -22.93
C GLY A 95 -70.81 -25.99 -22.71
N ILE A 96 -69.72 -26.76 -22.51
CA ILE A 96 -68.35 -26.26 -22.43
C ILE A 96 -67.86 -26.08 -23.86
N THR A 97 -67.70 -24.82 -24.27
CA THR A 97 -67.27 -24.48 -25.65
C THR A 97 -65.80 -24.17 -25.74
N GLU A 98 -65.16 -23.89 -24.60
CA GLU A 98 -63.71 -23.60 -24.56
C GLU A 98 -62.94 -24.85 -24.18
N PHE A 99 -62.74 -25.75 -25.15
CA PHE A 99 -61.89 -26.90 -24.99
C PHE A 99 -60.99 -27.10 -26.22
N GLY A 100 -59.74 -27.53 -25.98
CA GLY A 100 -58.79 -27.77 -27.08
C GLY A 100 -57.43 -28.28 -26.59
N THR A 101 -56.65 -28.66 -27.54
CA THR A 101 -55.26 -29.00 -27.30
C THR A 101 -54.40 -27.71 -27.48
N PRO A 102 -53.62 -27.28 -26.49
CA PRO A 102 -52.81 -26.10 -26.65
C PRO A 102 -51.84 -26.30 -27.83
N ILE A 103 -51.88 -25.34 -28.75
CA ILE A 103 -50.90 -25.29 -29.84
C ILE A 103 -49.62 -24.73 -29.23
N ILE A 104 -48.68 -25.59 -28.91
CA ILE A 104 -47.36 -25.19 -28.43
C ILE A 104 -46.64 -24.52 -29.60
N GLU A 105 -46.65 -23.20 -29.66
CA GLU A 105 -45.74 -22.47 -30.53
C GLU A 105 -44.32 -22.74 -30.02
N GLN A 106 -43.61 -23.64 -30.68
CA GLN A 106 -42.23 -23.90 -30.35
C GLN A 106 -41.41 -22.62 -30.64
N MET A 107 -40.93 -21.97 -29.59
CA MET A 107 -39.91 -20.95 -29.78
C MET A 107 -38.76 -21.50 -30.62
N SER A 108 -38.22 -20.70 -31.52
CA SER A 108 -37.09 -21.17 -32.31
C SER A 108 -35.97 -21.63 -31.36
N PRO A 109 -35.31 -22.78 -31.61
CA PRO A 109 -34.24 -23.29 -30.74
C PRO A 109 -33.14 -22.24 -30.44
N LEU A 110 -32.96 -21.30 -31.36
CA LEU A 110 -32.01 -20.21 -31.25
C LEU A 110 -32.47 -19.15 -30.22
N MET A 111 -33.76 -18.85 -30.16
CA MET A 111 -34.36 -17.92 -29.20
C MET A 111 -34.33 -18.50 -27.77
N GLU A 112 -34.61 -19.78 -27.65
CA GLU A 112 -34.56 -20.55 -26.40
C GLU A 112 -33.11 -20.58 -25.86
N PHE A 113 -32.12 -20.86 -26.71
CA PHE A 113 -30.68 -20.79 -26.36
C PHE A 113 -30.25 -19.40 -25.92
N LEU A 114 -30.67 -18.36 -26.63
CA LEU A 114 -30.34 -16.95 -26.28
C LEU A 114 -30.94 -16.56 -24.93
N LEU A 115 -32.20 -16.86 -24.66
CA LEU A 115 -32.88 -16.54 -23.41
C LEU A 115 -32.31 -17.31 -22.22
N THR A 116 -32.02 -18.59 -22.41
CA THR A 116 -31.63 -19.51 -21.32
C THR A 116 -30.15 -19.36 -20.98
N TRP A 117 -29.28 -19.10 -21.95
CA TRP A 117 -27.82 -19.14 -21.75
C TRP A 117 -27.14 -17.77 -21.95
N VAL A 118 -27.48 -17.03 -22.98
CA VAL A 118 -26.74 -15.82 -23.34
C VAL A 118 -27.15 -14.63 -22.46
N ILE A 119 -28.43 -14.41 -22.29
CA ILE A 119 -28.94 -13.27 -21.51
C ILE A 119 -28.50 -13.32 -20.03
N PRO A 120 -28.58 -14.44 -19.30
CA PRO A 120 -28.09 -14.51 -17.92
C PRO A 120 -26.60 -14.22 -17.79
N ILE A 121 -25.79 -14.69 -18.76
CA ILE A 121 -24.34 -14.43 -18.77
C ILE A 121 -24.06 -12.94 -18.99
N VAL A 122 -24.73 -12.30 -19.96
CA VAL A 122 -24.58 -10.88 -20.24
C VAL A 122 -25.00 -10.03 -19.04
N VAL A 123 -26.14 -10.36 -18.41
CA VAL A 123 -26.61 -9.69 -17.20
C VAL A 123 -25.62 -9.84 -16.05
N MET A 124 -25.06 -11.03 -15.86
CA MET A 124 -24.06 -11.30 -14.81
C MET A 124 -22.77 -10.48 -15.03
N VAL A 125 -22.29 -10.41 -16.28
CA VAL A 125 -21.11 -9.62 -16.64
C VAL A 125 -21.39 -8.12 -16.44
N ALA A 126 -22.54 -7.63 -16.89
CA ALA A 126 -22.95 -6.24 -16.73
C ALA A 126 -23.13 -5.84 -15.24
N LEU A 127 -23.77 -6.72 -14.46
CA LEU A 127 -23.94 -6.54 -13.01
C LEU A 127 -22.60 -6.58 -12.27
N GLY A 128 -21.71 -7.50 -12.66
CA GLY A 128 -20.35 -7.61 -12.15
C GLY A 128 -19.52 -6.34 -12.42
N GLN A 129 -19.59 -5.81 -13.64
CA GLN A 129 -18.93 -4.55 -14.00
C GLN A 129 -19.54 -3.35 -13.26
N TRP A 130 -20.87 -3.32 -13.12
CA TRP A 130 -21.55 -2.26 -12.37
C TRP A 130 -21.22 -2.28 -10.87
N LEU A 131 -21.24 -3.46 -10.25
CA LEU A 131 -20.80 -3.67 -8.86
C LEU A 131 -19.32 -3.31 -8.69
N MET A 132 -18.47 -3.71 -9.61
CA MET A 132 -17.05 -3.37 -9.61
C MET A 132 -16.85 -1.85 -9.72
N LYS A 133 -17.56 -1.16 -10.62
CA LYS A 133 -17.56 0.32 -10.69
C LYS A 133 -18.06 0.98 -9.41
N ARG A 134 -19.07 0.44 -8.75
CA ARG A 134 -19.64 0.99 -7.51
C ARG A 134 -18.79 0.68 -6.28
N MET A 135 -18.09 -0.45 -6.25
CA MET A 135 -17.09 -0.78 -5.23
C MET A 135 -15.79 -0.01 -5.44
N THR A 136 -15.34 0.19 -6.68
CA THR A 136 -14.15 1.00 -6.97
C THR A 136 -14.33 2.45 -6.58
N SER A 137 -15.51 3.06 -6.70
CA SER A 137 -15.71 4.45 -6.26
C SER A 137 -15.68 4.63 -4.72
N LYS A 138 -15.90 3.57 -3.94
CA LYS A 138 -15.81 3.58 -2.46
C LYS A 138 -14.56 2.87 -1.91
N MET A 139 -13.92 1.96 -2.67
CA MET A 139 -12.70 1.23 -2.28
C MET A 139 -11.44 1.69 -3.02
N MET A 140 -11.56 2.55 -4.03
CA MET A 140 -10.41 3.05 -4.79
C MET A 140 -9.53 4.06 -4.01
N GLY A 141 -9.93 4.46 -2.79
CA GLY A 141 -8.97 5.01 -1.82
C GLY A 141 -7.97 3.97 -1.28
N GLY A 142 -8.28 2.67 -1.36
CA GLY A 142 -7.41 1.59 -0.83
C GLY A 142 -6.78 0.68 -1.89
N MET A 143 -7.34 0.57 -3.08
CA MET A 143 -6.89 -0.39 -4.10
C MET A 143 -6.05 0.24 -5.22
N GLY A 144 -6.05 1.58 -5.31
CA GLY A 144 -5.05 2.34 -6.08
C GLY A 144 -3.63 2.13 -5.53
N ASN A 145 -3.52 1.82 -4.22
CA ASN A 145 -2.26 1.42 -3.60
C ASN A 145 -1.79 -0.01 -3.98
N ALA A 146 -2.67 -0.90 -4.41
CA ALA A 146 -2.28 -2.27 -4.75
C ALA A 146 -1.58 -2.38 -6.12
N MET A 147 -1.74 -1.39 -7.00
CA MET A 147 -0.98 -1.28 -8.26
C MET A 147 0.25 -0.37 -8.16
N SER A 148 0.46 0.26 -7.00
CA SER A 148 1.66 1.03 -6.73
C SER A 148 2.70 0.23 -5.91
N PHE A 149 2.57 -1.08 -5.85
CA PHE A 149 3.59 -1.96 -5.30
C PHE A 149 4.89 -1.80 -6.12
N GLY A 150 5.89 -1.17 -5.50
CA GLY A 150 7.18 -0.90 -6.12
C GLY A 150 7.48 0.58 -6.37
N LYS A 151 6.55 1.51 -6.08
CA LYS A 151 6.90 2.92 -6.05
C LYS A 151 7.64 3.26 -4.75
N SER A 152 8.73 3.96 -4.88
CA SER A 152 9.46 4.48 -3.74
C SER A 152 8.59 5.50 -3.00
N ASN A 153 8.48 5.32 -1.66
CA ASN A 153 7.89 6.33 -0.77
C ASN A 153 8.94 7.37 -0.34
N ALA A 154 10.01 7.54 -1.13
CA ALA A 154 11.03 8.53 -0.83
C ALA A 154 10.38 9.90 -0.65
N LYS A 155 10.62 10.51 0.50
CA LYS A 155 10.16 11.87 0.76
C LYS A 155 11.00 12.81 -0.08
N VAL A 156 10.35 13.47 -1.04
CA VAL A 156 10.99 14.51 -1.86
C VAL A 156 10.78 15.84 -1.15
N TYR A 157 11.83 16.36 -0.60
CA TYR A 157 11.84 17.72 -0.06
C TYR A 157 12.25 18.68 -1.17
N VAL A 158 11.34 19.59 -1.55
CA VAL A 158 11.67 20.68 -2.48
C VAL A 158 12.49 21.71 -1.72
N GLN A 159 13.31 22.44 -2.43
CA GLN A 159 14.23 23.48 -1.96
C GLN A 159 13.68 24.41 -0.84
N SER A 160 12.40 24.74 -0.90
CA SER A 160 11.71 25.57 0.11
C SER A 160 11.46 24.86 1.46
N GLU A 161 11.57 23.53 1.50
CA GLU A 161 11.24 22.75 2.71
C GLU A 161 12.47 22.36 3.52
N THR A 162 13.65 22.28 2.91
CA THR A 162 14.87 21.95 3.67
C THR A 162 15.35 23.13 4.49
N GLY A 163 15.31 24.36 3.98
CA GLY A 163 15.65 25.62 4.71
C GLY A 163 16.95 25.61 5.54
N ILE A 164 17.50 24.40 5.75
CA ILE A 164 18.63 24.11 6.63
C ILE A 164 19.92 24.29 5.83
N LYS A 165 20.83 25.08 6.37
CA LYS A 165 22.18 25.34 5.82
C LYS A 165 23.27 24.86 6.77
N PHE A 166 24.52 24.86 6.30
CA PHE A 166 25.67 24.51 7.16
C PHE A 166 25.77 25.44 8.38
N ALA A 167 25.30 26.69 8.30
CA ALA A 167 25.24 27.63 9.42
C ALA A 167 24.28 27.16 10.54
N ASP A 168 23.31 26.34 10.23
CA ASP A 168 22.35 25.80 11.19
C ASP A 168 22.85 24.50 11.86
N VAL A 169 23.93 23.91 11.34
CA VAL A 169 24.58 22.73 11.90
C VAL A 169 25.78 23.18 12.71
N ALA A 170 25.70 23.06 14.02
CA ALA A 170 26.79 23.43 14.93
C ALA A 170 27.78 22.24 15.05
N GLY A 171 29.06 22.52 15.20
CA GLY A 171 30.13 21.54 15.19
C GLY A 171 30.35 20.92 13.83
N GLU A 172 31.03 19.76 13.77
CA GLU A 172 31.28 18.96 12.59
C GLU A 172 32.04 19.70 11.46
N ASP A 173 32.98 20.56 11.82
CA ASP A 173 33.66 21.41 10.85
C ASP A 173 34.43 20.61 9.78
N GLU A 174 35.07 19.52 10.16
CA GLU A 174 35.77 18.61 9.22
C GLU A 174 34.81 17.92 8.24
N ALA A 175 33.68 17.45 8.75
CA ALA A 175 32.66 16.83 7.91
C ALA A 175 32.03 17.84 6.93
N LYS A 176 31.81 19.08 7.37
CA LYS A 176 31.33 20.18 6.52
C LYS A 176 32.33 20.53 5.42
N GLU A 177 33.64 20.57 5.72
CA GLU A 177 34.67 20.89 4.75
C GLU A 177 34.68 19.82 3.62
N ILE A 178 34.63 18.54 3.97
CA ILE A 178 34.56 17.46 2.99
C ILE A 178 33.28 17.55 2.14
N LEU A 179 32.16 17.87 2.76
CA LEU A 179 30.86 17.97 2.08
C LEU A 179 30.73 19.26 1.26
N GLN A 180 31.47 20.33 1.59
CA GLN A 180 31.51 21.57 0.82
C GLN A 180 32.03 21.32 -0.62
N GLU A 181 32.95 20.37 -0.80
CA GLU A 181 33.40 19.99 -2.15
C GLU A 181 32.24 19.43 -3.01
N ILE A 182 31.30 18.71 -2.39
CA ILE A 182 30.11 18.21 -3.09
C ILE A 182 29.18 19.34 -3.47
N VAL A 183 29.00 20.32 -2.58
CA VAL A 183 28.21 21.54 -2.84
C VAL A 183 28.81 22.32 -4.02
N ASP A 184 30.12 22.53 -3.99
CA ASP A 184 30.85 23.26 -5.03
C ASP A 184 30.75 22.57 -6.39
N PHE A 185 30.79 21.24 -6.42
CA PHE A 185 30.59 20.46 -7.63
C PHE A 185 29.16 20.62 -8.19
N LEU A 186 28.15 20.55 -7.33
CA LEU A 186 26.75 20.70 -7.77
C LEU A 186 26.49 22.09 -8.34
N HIS A 187 27.18 23.11 -7.84
CA HIS A 187 27.09 24.47 -8.38
C HIS A 187 27.88 24.66 -9.69
N ASN A 188 29.07 24.07 -9.80
CA ASN A 188 30.01 24.32 -10.89
C ASN A 188 30.60 23.03 -11.48
N PRO A 189 29.81 22.13 -12.05
CA PRO A 189 30.30 20.83 -12.55
C PRO A 189 31.32 20.98 -13.67
N LYS A 190 31.20 22.01 -14.50
CA LYS A 190 32.12 22.28 -15.62
C LYS A 190 33.57 22.50 -15.18
N LYS A 191 33.79 23.17 -14.04
CA LYS A 191 35.12 23.41 -13.49
C LYS A 191 35.90 22.13 -13.24
N TYR A 192 35.21 21.09 -12.82
CA TYR A 192 35.80 19.77 -12.53
C TYR A 192 36.02 18.97 -13.82
N GLU A 193 35.11 19.07 -14.80
CA GLU A 193 35.24 18.44 -16.11
C GLU A 193 36.43 18.98 -16.91
N GLU A 194 36.68 20.29 -16.87
CA GLU A 194 37.79 20.95 -17.59
C GLU A 194 39.17 20.44 -17.15
N ILE A 195 39.31 20.06 -15.88
CA ILE A 195 40.57 19.54 -15.31
C ILE A 195 40.61 17.99 -15.46
N GLY A 196 39.49 17.36 -15.86
CA GLY A 196 39.35 15.91 -15.92
C GLY A 196 39.16 15.23 -14.57
N ALA A 197 38.79 15.99 -13.54
CA ALA A 197 38.50 15.47 -12.21
C ALA A 197 37.18 14.68 -12.21
N LYS A 198 37.20 13.48 -11.64
CA LYS A 198 35.99 12.66 -11.46
C LYS A 198 35.49 12.87 -10.03
N MET A 199 34.29 13.40 -9.91
CA MET A 199 33.63 13.49 -8.61
C MET A 199 33.22 12.13 -8.10
N PRO A 200 33.29 11.93 -6.78
CA PRO A 200 32.72 10.75 -6.15
C PRO A 200 31.21 10.69 -6.41
N LYS A 201 30.74 9.54 -6.85
CA LYS A 201 29.29 9.31 -7.08
C LYS A 201 28.52 9.28 -5.77
N GLY A 202 29.15 8.91 -4.67
CA GLY A 202 28.53 8.82 -3.37
C GLY A 202 29.48 9.07 -2.23
N ALA A 203 28.92 9.59 -1.13
CA ALA A 203 29.63 9.74 0.14
C ALA A 203 28.86 9.03 1.26
N LEU A 204 29.62 8.38 2.15
CA LEU A 204 29.10 7.65 3.29
C LEU A 204 29.38 8.42 4.58
N LEU A 205 28.32 8.91 5.25
CA LEU A 205 28.39 9.52 6.58
C LEU A 205 28.48 8.41 7.64
N VAL A 206 29.55 8.41 8.40
CA VAL A 206 29.85 7.34 9.36
C VAL A 206 30.03 7.93 10.75
N GLY A 207 29.30 7.42 11.73
CA GLY A 207 29.47 7.87 13.11
C GLY A 207 28.41 7.34 14.06
N PRO A 208 28.53 7.62 15.36
CA PRO A 208 27.57 7.22 16.37
C PRO A 208 26.16 7.73 16.10
N PRO A 209 25.12 7.10 16.67
CA PRO A 209 23.76 7.63 16.59
C PRO A 209 23.65 9.01 17.25
N GLY A 210 22.77 9.86 16.75
CA GLY A 210 22.53 11.19 17.34
C GLY A 210 23.56 12.28 17.01
N THR A 211 24.57 12.01 16.17
CA THR A 211 25.59 13.01 15.76
C THR A 211 25.13 13.96 14.66
N GLY A 212 23.91 13.81 14.14
CA GLY A 212 23.36 14.77 13.17
C GLY A 212 23.60 14.43 11.70
N LYS A 213 23.93 13.16 11.33
CA LYS A 213 24.18 12.71 9.95
C LYS A 213 23.04 13.09 8.97
N THR A 214 21.82 12.84 9.36
CA THR A 214 20.62 13.20 8.56
C THR A 214 20.45 14.71 8.43
N LEU A 215 20.76 15.48 9.49
CA LEU A 215 20.72 16.95 9.49
C LEU A 215 21.79 17.52 8.55
N LEU A 216 23.00 16.95 8.61
CA LEU A 216 24.12 17.35 7.76
C LEU A 216 23.84 17.08 6.28
N ALA A 217 23.24 15.91 5.95
CA ALA A 217 22.82 15.60 4.58
C ALA A 217 21.76 16.60 4.04
N LYS A 218 20.81 17.03 4.89
CA LYS A 218 19.85 18.07 4.54
C LYS A 218 20.53 19.42 4.35
N ALA A 219 21.51 19.76 5.16
CA ALA A 219 22.26 21.00 5.03
C ALA A 219 23.05 21.08 3.73
N VAL A 220 23.64 19.96 3.26
CA VAL A 220 24.29 19.87 1.96
C VAL A 220 23.32 20.21 0.83
N ALA A 221 22.11 19.65 0.86
CA ALA A 221 21.10 19.92 -0.16
C ALA A 221 20.58 21.38 -0.10
N GLY A 222 20.40 21.92 1.10
CA GLY A 222 20.01 23.31 1.29
C GLY A 222 21.09 24.30 0.86
N GLU A 223 22.36 23.98 1.09
CA GLU A 223 23.50 24.80 0.65
C GLU A 223 23.67 24.72 -0.88
N ALA A 224 23.58 23.51 -1.46
CA ALA A 224 23.64 23.29 -2.90
C ALA A 224 22.41 23.77 -3.66
N ASN A 225 21.33 24.07 -2.95
CA ASN A 225 20.07 24.55 -3.52
C ASN A 225 19.46 23.58 -4.55
N VAL A 226 19.49 22.28 -4.26
CA VAL A 226 19.01 21.20 -5.10
C VAL A 226 17.94 20.36 -4.39
N PRO A 227 17.08 19.63 -5.13
CA PRO A 227 16.12 18.70 -4.56
C PRO A 227 16.79 17.64 -3.69
N PHE A 228 16.13 17.28 -2.59
CA PHE A 228 16.59 16.29 -1.63
C PHE A 228 15.59 15.12 -1.55
N PHE A 229 16.05 13.93 -1.91
CA PHE A 229 15.30 12.68 -1.77
C PHE A 229 15.79 11.97 -0.52
N SER A 230 14.92 11.69 0.43
CA SER A 230 15.28 10.99 1.66
C SER A 230 14.49 9.71 1.81
N ILE A 231 15.20 8.60 2.05
CA ILE A 231 14.63 7.29 2.29
C ILE A 231 15.43 6.58 3.38
N SER A 232 14.76 5.78 4.21
CA SER A 232 15.45 4.88 5.14
C SER A 232 15.76 3.54 4.45
N GLY A 233 16.93 2.98 4.73
CA GLY A 233 17.29 1.63 4.28
C GLY A 233 16.26 0.58 4.68
N SER A 234 15.61 0.75 5.82
CA SER A 234 14.52 -0.13 6.27
C SER A 234 13.30 -0.13 5.33
N GLU A 235 13.04 0.96 4.59
CA GLU A 235 11.93 1.05 3.63
C GLU A 235 12.15 0.21 2.37
N PHE A 236 13.39 -0.23 2.12
CA PHE A 236 13.70 -1.18 1.04
C PHE A 236 13.50 -2.63 1.45
N VAL A 237 13.43 -2.94 2.75
CA VAL A 237 13.24 -4.31 3.25
C VAL A 237 11.75 -4.60 3.30
N GLU A 238 11.27 -5.40 2.35
CA GLU A 238 9.87 -5.76 2.21
C GLU A 238 9.65 -7.27 2.43
N MET A 239 8.40 -7.65 2.70
CA MET A 239 8.04 -9.07 2.88
C MET A 239 7.93 -9.83 1.56
N PHE A 240 7.87 -9.13 0.42
CA PHE A 240 7.68 -9.73 -0.90
C PHE A 240 8.94 -9.57 -1.75
N VAL A 241 9.43 -10.69 -2.27
CA VAL A 241 10.63 -10.75 -3.09
C VAL A 241 10.53 -9.83 -4.32
N GLY A 242 11.54 -9.01 -4.52
CA GLY A 242 11.64 -8.09 -5.66
C GLY A 242 11.03 -6.71 -5.46
N MET A 243 10.29 -6.46 -4.38
CA MET A 243 9.71 -5.14 -4.12
C MET A 243 10.75 -4.11 -3.70
N GLY A 244 11.71 -4.48 -2.89
CA GLY A 244 12.83 -3.61 -2.51
C GLY A 244 13.64 -3.17 -3.73
N ALA A 245 13.97 -4.12 -4.62
CA ALA A 245 14.66 -3.81 -5.88
C ALA A 245 13.84 -2.88 -6.80
N ALA A 246 12.52 -3.02 -6.83
CA ALA A 246 11.64 -2.12 -7.59
C ALA A 246 11.64 -0.70 -7.03
N LYS A 247 11.63 -0.54 -5.69
CA LYS A 247 11.73 0.76 -5.02
C LYS A 247 13.07 1.45 -5.29
N VAL A 248 14.15 0.69 -5.29
CA VAL A 248 15.48 1.22 -5.65
C VAL A 248 15.45 1.79 -7.07
N ARG A 249 14.96 1.04 -8.06
CA ARG A 249 14.85 1.52 -9.45
C ARG A 249 14.00 2.78 -9.57
N ASP A 250 12.84 2.80 -8.92
CA ASP A 250 11.93 3.96 -8.94
C ASP A 250 12.59 5.21 -8.33
N LEU A 251 13.29 5.06 -7.19
CA LEU A 251 14.04 6.15 -6.56
C LEU A 251 15.09 6.74 -7.51
N PHE A 252 15.91 5.90 -8.13
CA PHE A 252 16.97 6.34 -9.06
C PHE A 252 16.39 6.93 -10.34
N GLN A 253 15.27 6.41 -10.85
CA GLN A 253 14.56 7.02 -11.97
C GLN A 253 14.08 8.43 -11.60
N GLN A 254 13.41 8.61 -10.46
CA GLN A 254 12.94 9.92 -10.01
C GLN A 254 14.10 10.90 -9.79
N ALA A 255 15.22 10.44 -9.24
CA ALA A 255 16.42 11.26 -9.06
C ALA A 255 17.00 11.72 -10.41
N ASN A 256 17.06 10.81 -11.39
CA ASN A 256 17.52 11.15 -12.75
C ASN A 256 16.61 12.18 -13.46
N GLU A 257 15.30 12.10 -13.25
CA GLU A 257 14.32 13.05 -13.81
C GLU A 257 14.44 14.45 -13.20
N LYS A 258 14.91 14.52 -11.95
CA LYS A 258 15.02 15.79 -11.18
C LYS A 258 16.48 16.23 -10.96
N ALA A 259 17.41 15.71 -11.71
CA ALA A 259 18.81 16.12 -11.62
C ALA A 259 19.01 17.61 -12.03
N PRO A 260 19.90 18.38 -11.36
CA PRO A 260 20.76 17.94 -10.26
C PRO A 260 20.00 17.76 -8.93
N CYS A 261 20.36 16.73 -8.15
CA CYS A 261 19.71 16.44 -6.87
C CYS A 261 20.61 15.61 -5.94
N ILE A 262 20.19 15.51 -4.68
CA ILE A 262 20.83 14.64 -3.69
C ILE A 262 19.85 13.53 -3.30
N VAL A 263 20.33 12.28 -3.34
CA VAL A 263 19.64 11.10 -2.81
C VAL A 263 20.30 10.71 -1.49
N PHE A 264 19.54 10.73 -0.40
CA PHE A 264 20.00 10.36 0.92
C PHE A 264 19.37 9.05 1.37
N ILE A 265 20.21 8.07 1.73
CA ILE A 265 19.78 6.76 2.25
C ILE A 265 20.23 6.67 3.69
N ASP A 266 19.31 6.79 4.62
CA ASP A 266 19.62 6.62 6.05
C ASP A 266 19.66 5.14 6.41
N GLU A 267 20.44 4.78 7.43
CA GLU A 267 20.58 3.39 7.91
C GLU A 267 20.88 2.38 6.78
N ILE A 268 21.83 2.70 5.92
CA ILE A 268 22.18 1.86 4.76
C ILE A 268 22.61 0.45 5.15
N ASP A 269 23.06 0.23 6.38
CA ASP A 269 23.42 -1.08 6.94
C ASP A 269 22.22 -2.03 7.06
N THR A 270 21.00 -1.56 7.03
CA THR A 270 19.81 -2.42 6.99
C THR A 270 19.72 -3.23 5.69
N VAL A 271 20.14 -2.66 4.56
CA VAL A 271 20.19 -3.31 3.24
C VAL A 271 21.58 -3.83 2.92
N GLY A 272 22.58 -3.04 3.26
CA GLY A 272 23.98 -3.26 2.88
C GLY A 272 24.81 -4.16 3.80
N LYS A 273 24.20 -4.99 4.65
CA LYS A 273 24.92 -5.86 5.58
C LYS A 273 25.72 -6.96 4.86
N LYS A 274 26.94 -7.28 5.36
CA LYS A 274 27.76 -8.40 4.89
C LYS A 274 26.97 -9.71 4.89
N ARG A 275 27.34 -10.61 3.97
CA ARG A 275 26.79 -11.95 3.88
C ARG A 275 27.28 -12.78 5.04
N ASP A 276 26.44 -13.08 5.99
CA ASP A 276 26.71 -14.11 7.00
C ASP A 276 26.33 -15.46 6.36
N GLY A 277 27.29 -16.37 6.26
CA GLY A 277 27.22 -17.67 5.57
C GLY A 277 26.26 -18.72 6.18
N GLY A 278 25.19 -18.30 6.82
CA GLY A 278 24.21 -19.16 7.51
C GLY A 278 22.77 -18.81 7.23
N GLY A 279 22.20 -19.51 6.29
CA GLY A 279 20.83 -20.02 6.17
C GLY A 279 19.58 -19.14 6.38
N PHE A 280 18.62 -19.39 5.51
CA PHE A 280 17.17 -19.10 5.49
C PHE A 280 16.68 -17.83 4.78
N SER A 281 15.91 -18.08 3.79
CA SER A 281 14.79 -17.39 3.08
C SER A 281 14.54 -15.86 3.25
N GLY A 282 14.98 -15.20 4.30
CA GLY A 282 14.84 -13.74 4.47
C GLY A 282 16.05 -12.94 3.95
N ASN A 283 17.13 -13.61 3.54
CA ASN A 283 18.33 -12.96 3.00
C ASN A 283 18.23 -12.69 1.49
N ASP A 284 17.42 -13.47 0.76
CA ASP A 284 17.36 -13.39 -0.70
C ASP A 284 16.80 -12.03 -1.19
N GLU A 285 15.78 -11.48 -0.53
CA GLU A 285 15.22 -10.19 -0.90
C GLU A 285 16.20 -9.03 -0.61
N ARG A 286 16.80 -9.06 0.57
CA ARG A 286 17.79 -8.05 0.95
C ARG A 286 19.01 -8.09 0.01
N GLU A 287 19.48 -9.29 -0.36
CA GLU A 287 20.56 -9.46 -1.31
C GLU A 287 20.18 -8.98 -2.72
N GLN A 288 18.96 -9.28 -3.17
CA GLN A 288 18.44 -8.79 -4.44
C GLN A 288 18.35 -7.25 -4.46
N THR A 289 17.89 -6.67 -3.37
CA THR A 289 17.79 -5.21 -3.21
C THR A 289 19.17 -4.56 -3.19
N LEU A 290 20.13 -5.13 -2.46
CA LEU A 290 21.52 -4.66 -2.46
C LEU A 290 22.14 -4.74 -3.86
N ASN A 291 21.98 -5.88 -4.56
CA ASN A 291 22.50 -6.04 -5.91
C ASN A 291 21.88 -5.02 -6.89
N GLN A 292 20.58 -4.71 -6.74
CA GLN A 292 19.94 -3.66 -7.53
C GLN A 292 20.50 -2.28 -7.21
N LEU A 293 20.70 -1.95 -5.92
CA LEU A 293 21.33 -0.70 -5.52
C LEU A 293 22.72 -0.53 -6.13
N LEU A 294 23.55 -1.58 -6.06
CA LEU A 294 24.88 -1.59 -6.67
C LEU A 294 24.81 -1.40 -8.19
N ALA A 295 23.86 -2.05 -8.86
CA ALA A 295 23.68 -1.92 -10.30
C ALA A 295 23.24 -0.49 -10.71
N GLU A 296 22.32 0.12 -9.95
CA GLU A 296 21.90 1.50 -10.20
C GLU A 296 23.06 2.49 -9.98
N MET A 297 23.84 2.31 -8.91
CA MET A 297 25.02 3.15 -8.66
C MET A 297 26.08 3.02 -9.76
N ASP A 298 26.32 1.81 -10.26
CA ASP A 298 27.29 1.58 -11.34
C ASP A 298 26.81 2.16 -12.68
N GLY A 299 25.53 1.98 -12.98
CA GLY A 299 24.88 2.50 -14.21
C GLY A 299 24.64 4.01 -14.22
N PHE A 300 24.90 4.67 -13.10
CA PHE A 300 24.59 6.07 -12.90
C PHE A 300 25.62 6.99 -13.58
N ASP A 301 25.16 7.93 -14.40
CA ASP A 301 26.02 8.93 -15.02
C ASP A 301 26.24 10.11 -14.07
N GLY A 302 27.40 10.15 -13.43
CA GLY A 302 27.78 11.24 -12.52
C GLY A 302 27.77 12.65 -13.14
N LYS A 303 27.75 12.75 -14.49
CA LYS A 303 27.67 14.04 -15.19
C LYS A 303 26.34 14.74 -15.04
N LYS A 304 25.27 14.02 -14.68
CA LYS A 304 23.93 14.61 -14.50
C LYS A 304 23.77 15.37 -13.18
N GLY A 305 24.78 15.39 -12.32
CA GLY A 305 24.74 16.12 -11.05
C GLY A 305 23.88 15.47 -9.98
N VAL A 306 23.69 14.14 -10.02
CA VAL A 306 23.08 13.43 -8.92
C VAL A 306 24.16 12.91 -7.99
N VAL A 307 24.03 13.18 -6.71
CA VAL A 307 24.96 12.71 -5.66
C VAL A 307 24.20 11.85 -4.67
N ILE A 308 24.79 10.71 -4.32
CA ILE A 308 24.20 9.77 -3.36
C ILE A 308 24.91 9.95 -2.03
N LEU A 309 24.18 10.31 -0.98
CA LEU A 309 24.65 10.32 0.39
C LEU A 309 24.05 9.14 1.13
N ALA A 310 24.82 8.43 1.92
CA ALA A 310 24.27 7.41 2.81
C ALA A 310 24.78 7.62 4.23
N ALA A 311 24.03 7.17 5.22
CA ALA A 311 24.43 7.20 6.61
C ALA A 311 24.40 5.82 7.25
N THR A 312 25.37 5.55 8.13
CA THR A 312 25.40 4.34 8.94
C THR A 312 26.02 4.61 10.30
N ASN A 313 25.51 3.89 11.31
CA ASN A 313 26.12 3.82 12.63
C ASN A 313 27.08 2.62 12.77
N ARG A 314 27.11 1.71 11.76
CA ARG A 314 27.84 0.44 11.81
C ARG A 314 28.64 0.20 10.52
N PRO A 315 29.70 0.96 10.26
CA PRO A 315 30.45 0.84 9.01
C PRO A 315 31.05 -0.56 8.81
N ASP A 316 31.43 -1.24 9.89
CA ASP A 316 32.00 -2.58 9.84
C ASP A 316 31.06 -3.68 9.41
N SER A 317 29.76 -3.44 9.50
CA SER A 317 28.71 -4.37 9.07
C SER A 317 28.42 -4.30 7.56
N LEU A 318 28.91 -3.25 6.87
CA LEU A 318 28.60 -3.04 5.45
C LEU A 318 29.34 -4.02 4.53
N ASP A 319 28.65 -4.40 3.45
CA ASP A 319 29.26 -5.19 2.37
C ASP A 319 30.38 -4.38 1.69
N PRO A 320 31.60 -4.93 1.54
CA PRO A 320 32.70 -4.23 0.92
C PRO A 320 32.43 -3.77 -0.52
N ALA A 321 31.46 -4.39 -1.21
CA ALA A 321 31.05 -3.98 -2.54
C ALA A 321 30.48 -2.55 -2.58
N LEU A 322 29.83 -2.08 -1.53
CA LEU A 322 29.32 -0.70 -1.41
C LEU A 322 30.45 0.34 -1.34
N LEU A 323 31.61 -0.06 -0.83
CA LEU A 323 32.75 0.83 -0.56
C LEU A 323 33.77 0.86 -1.69
N ARG A 324 33.45 0.23 -2.83
CA ARG A 324 34.33 0.23 -4.01
C ARG A 324 34.33 1.57 -4.74
N PRO A 325 35.43 1.94 -5.42
CA PRO A 325 35.46 3.15 -6.25
C PRO A 325 34.27 3.21 -7.25
N GLY A 326 33.67 4.37 -7.37
CA GLY A 326 32.48 4.58 -8.20
C GLY A 326 31.14 4.32 -7.48
N ARG A 327 31.17 4.04 -6.17
CA ARG A 327 30.02 3.88 -5.29
C ARG A 327 30.17 4.83 -4.09
N PHE A 328 30.19 4.32 -2.85
CA PHE A 328 30.52 5.13 -1.66
C PHE A 328 32.03 5.15 -1.46
N ASP A 329 32.72 5.83 -2.35
CA ASP A 329 34.18 5.92 -2.39
C ASP A 329 34.74 6.98 -1.45
N ARG A 330 33.89 7.90 -0.96
CA ARG A 330 34.26 8.90 0.04
C ARG A 330 33.57 8.58 1.39
N ARG A 331 34.37 8.48 2.44
CA ARG A 331 33.87 8.36 3.81
C ARG A 331 33.99 9.69 4.51
N VAL A 332 32.91 10.11 5.14
CA VAL A 332 32.82 11.35 5.92
C VAL A 332 32.58 10.94 7.37
N PRO A 333 33.58 11.04 8.24
CA PRO A 333 33.38 10.78 9.65
C PRO A 333 32.51 11.91 10.24
N VAL A 334 31.51 11.52 11.03
CA VAL A 334 30.63 12.43 11.80
C VAL A 334 30.73 11.95 13.24
N GLU A 335 31.67 12.53 13.95
CA GLU A 335 32.05 12.08 15.28
C GLU A 335 31.20 12.74 16.39
N LEU A 336 31.41 12.37 17.63
CA LEU A 336 30.82 13.08 18.75
C LEU A 336 31.43 14.48 18.83
N PRO A 337 30.64 15.52 19.14
CA PRO A 337 31.11 16.89 19.12
C PRO A 337 32.18 17.14 20.21
N ASP A 338 33.22 17.89 19.87
CA ASP A 338 34.20 18.38 20.80
C ASP A 338 33.60 19.40 21.78
N LEU A 339 34.37 19.92 22.70
CA LEU A 339 33.89 20.89 23.70
C LEU A 339 33.24 22.12 23.04
N LYS A 340 33.88 22.67 22.00
CA LYS A 340 33.39 23.83 21.28
C LYS A 340 32.09 23.50 20.53
N GLY A 341 32.06 22.37 19.82
CA GLY A 341 30.89 21.89 19.12
C GLY A 341 29.71 21.65 20.07
N ARG A 342 29.92 21.05 21.24
CA ARG A 342 28.86 20.89 22.25
C ARG A 342 28.28 22.24 22.71
N GLU A 343 29.15 23.21 23.00
CA GLU A 343 28.73 24.56 23.40
C GLU A 343 27.90 25.23 22.29
N GLU A 344 28.32 25.13 21.04
CA GLU A 344 27.60 25.66 19.88
C GLU A 344 26.25 24.97 19.68
N ILE A 345 26.18 23.63 19.80
CA ILE A 345 24.94 22.85 19.69
C ILE A 345 23.96 23.29 20.78
N LEU A 346 24.41 23.40 22.04
CA LEU A 346 23.57 23.91 23.15
C LEU A 346 23.00 25.27 22.82
N LYS A 347 23.82 26.20 22.34
CA LYS A 347 23.39 27.56 21.96
C LYS A 347 22.36 27.54 20.82
N VAL A 348 22.54 26.68 19.81
CA VAL A 348 21.60 26.57 18.70
C VAL A 348 20.24 26.11 19.20
N HIS A 349 20.18 25.05 20.02
CA HIS A 349 18.93 24.53 20.56
C HIS A 349 18.29 25.48 21.58
N ALA A 350 19.09 26.26 22.32
CA ALA A 350 18.61 27.25 23.27
C ALA A 350 17.94 28.48 22.61
N LYS A 351 18.20 28.77 21.33
CA LYS A 351 17.58 29.91 20.60
C LYS A 351 16.04 29.85 20.61
N ASN A 352 15.46 28.69 20.68
CA ASN A 352 14.02 28.49 20.60
C ASN A 352 13.32 28.46 21.98
N ILE A 353 14.07 28.59 23.07
CA ILE A 353 13.54 28.58 24.43
C ILE A 353 13.95 29.86 25.19
N ARG A 354 13.20 30.17 26.22
CA ARG A 354 13.55 31.32 27.09
C ARG A 354 14.56 30.87 28.12
N VAL A 355 15.77 31.34 27.97
CA VAL A 355 16.89 31.05 28.89
C VAL A 355 17.22 32.32 29.67
N GLY A 356 17.58 32.17 30.93
CA GLY A 356 18.03 33.29 31.76
C GLY A 356 19.39 33.86 31.32
N ASP A 357 19.66 35.11 31.66
CA ASP A 357 20.83 35.85 31.17
C ASP A 357 22.18 35.31 31.69
N ASN A 358 22.18 34.49 32.73
CA ASN A 358 23.41 34.04 33.43
C ASN A 358 23.73 32.55 33.19
N VAL A 359 23.43 32.02 32.00
CA VAL A 359 23.73 30.62 31.67
C VAL A 359 25.11 30.48 31.05
N ASP A 360 25.96 29.67 31.68
CA ASP A 360 27.30 29.31 31.18
C ASP A 360 27.23 28.01 30.36
N TYR A 361 27.03 28.15 29.05
CA TYR A 361 27.00 26.99 28.13
C TYR A 361 28.33 26.22 28.08
N ASN A 362 29.47 26.89 28.37
CA ASN A 362 30.75 26.21 28.39
C ASN A 362 30.86 25.25 29.60
N ALA A 363 30.37 25.67 30.75
CA ALA A 363 30.29 24.81 31.94
C ALA A 363 29.41 23.58 31.66
N ILE A 364 28.22 23.78 31.07
CA ILE A 364 27.31 22.67 30.70
C ILE A 364 27.97 21.76 29.67
N ALA A 365 28.63 22.31 28.63
CA ALA A 365 29.32 21.52 27.61
C ALA A 365 30.49 20.66 28.19
N ARG A 366 31.15 21.12 29.25
CA ARG A 366 32.16 20.33 29.98
C ARG A 366 31.52 19.18 30.76
N MET A 367 30.40 19.43 31.44
CA MET A 367 29.65 18.40 32.16
C MET A 367 29.08 17.33 31.19
N ALA A 368 28.62 17.75 30.02
CA ALA A 368 28.09 16.89 28.96
C ALA A 368 29.17 16.23 28.08
N SER A 369 30.32 15.87 28.66
CA SER A 369 31.39 15.22 27.91
C SER A 369 30.95 13.87 27.34
N GLY A 370 31.20 13.65 26.03
CA GLY A 370 30.79 12.45 25.33
C GLY A 370 29.33 12.41 24.86
N ALA A 371 28.56 13.45 25.12
CA ALA A 371 27.17 13.53 24.66
C ALA A 371 27.11 13.84 23.16
N SER A 372 26.19 13.15 22.48
CA SER A 372 25.83 13.38 21.09
C SER A 372 24.98 14.65 20.92
N GLY A 373 24.86 15.15 19.69
CA GLY A 373 24.02 16.31 19.40
C GLY A 373 22.53 16.12 19.79
N ALA A 374 22.01 14.90 19.64
CA ALA A 374 20.65 14.58 20.05
C ALA A 374 20.47 14.59 21.58
N GLU A 375 21.46 14.11 22.33
CA GLU A 375 21.43 14.17 23.80
C GLU A 375 21.52 15.60 24.31
N LEU A 376 22.37 16.47 23.69
CA LEU A 376 22.44 17.86 24.00
C LEU A 376 21.13 18.60 23.72
N ALA A 377 20.45 18.30 22.60
CA ALA A 377 19.13 18.85 22.32
C ALA A 377 18.09 18.39 23.37
N ASN A 378 18.17 17.13 23.81
CA ASN A 378 17.30 16.61 24.86
C ASN A 378 17.56 17.29 26.21
N MET A 379 18.82 17.56 26.58
CA MET A 379 19.16 18.30 27.81
C MET A 379 18.49 19.67 27.86
N ILE A 380 18.54 20.40 26.74
CA ILE A 380 17.88 21.70 26.62
C ILE A 380 16.36 21.58 26.81
N ASN A 381 15.74 20.54 26.21
CA ASN A 381 14.32 20.29 26.34
C ASN A 381 13.93 19.91 27.79
N GLU A 382 14.69 19.01 28.42
CA GLU A 382 14.45 18.59 29.83
C GLU A 382 14.57 19.77 30.80
N ALA A 383 15.57 20.62 30.60
CA ALA A 383 15.72 21.86 31.39
C ALA A 383 14.50 22.80 31.23
N ALA A 384 13.96 22.90 30.00
CA ALA A 384 12.76 23.69 29.74
C ALA A 384 11.51 23.09 30.42
N LEU A 385 11.33 21.75 30.32
CA LEU A 385 10.24 21.06 30.98
C LEU A 385 10.30 21.19 32.50
N ARG A 386 11.50 21.14 33.08
CA ARG A 386 11.73 21.39 34.51
C ARG A 386 11.34 22.79 34.91
N ALA A 387 11.79 23.82 34.18
CA ALA A 387 11.42 25.20 34.47
C ALA A 387 9.89 25.39 34.50
N VAL A 388 9.17 24.79 33.58
CA VAL A 388 7.69 24.80 33.54
C VAL A 388 7.08 24.07 34.74
N ARG A 389 7.61 22.89 35.10
CA ARG A 389 7.15 22.12 36.26
C ARG A 389 7.26 22.92 37.57
N ASP A 390 8.34 23.69 37.69
CA ASP A 390 8.56 24.56 38.85
C ASP A 390 7.85 25.92 38.74
N GLY A 391 6.99 26.13 37.75
CA GLY A 391 6.21 27.36 37.56
C GLY A 391 7.02 28.55 37.07
N ARG A 392 8.23 28.32 36.59
CA ARG A 392 9.13 29.38 36.05
C ARG A 392 8.90 29.59 34.56
N LYS A 393 9.24 30.80 34.06
CA LYS A 393 9.06 31.18 32.65
C LYS A 393 10.35 31.15 31.83
N PHE A 394 11.47 30.80 32.47
CA PHE A 394 12.78 30.75 31.84
C PHE A 394 13.62 29.63 32.48
N VAL A 395 14.54 29.10 31.71
CA VAL A 395 15.51 28.09 32.12
C VAL A 395 16.66 28.71 32.83
N THR A 396 17.09 28.12 33.93
CA THR A 396 18.25 28.58 34.74
C THR A 396 19.43 27.65 34.54
N GLN A 397 20.61 28.08 35.01
CA GLN A 397 21.82 27.25 35.04
C GLN A 397 21.58 25.91 35.77
N ALA A 398 20.93 25.94 36.93
CA ALA A 398 20.63 24.74 37.72
C ALA A 398 19.72 23.72 36.96
N ASP A 399 18.78 24.21 36.15
CA ASP A 399 17.94 23.34 35.33
C ASP A 399 18.75 22.59 34.29
N LEU A 400 19.74 23.27 33.68
CA LEU A 400 20.62 22.66 32.70
C LEU A 400 21.57 21.66 33.33
N GLU A 401 22.18 22.02 34.48
CA GLU A 401 23.08 21.12 35.22
C GLU A 401 22.38 19.82 35.60
N GLU A 402 21.16 19.89 36.14
CA GLU A 402 20.39 18.70 36.51
C GLU A 402 19.91 17.92 35.26
N SER A 403 19.57 18.62 34.16
CA SER A 403 19.22 17.93 32.91
C SER A 403 20.38 17.12 32.33
N VAL A 404 21.63 17.58 32.54
CA VAL A 404 22.83 16.77 32.15
C VAL A 404 22.87 15.48 32.96
N GLU A 405 22.66 15.52 34.28
CA GLU A 405 22.65 14.32 35.12
C GLU A 405 21.53 13.35 34.68
N VAL A 406 20.34 13.89 34.48
CA VAL A 406 19.20 13.08 34.05
C VAL A 406 19.44 12.38 32.70
N VAL A 407 19.97 13.09 31.72
CA VAL A 407 20.18 12.53 30.36
C VAL A 407 21.37 11.60 30.32
N ILE A 408 22.50 11.90 31.03
CA ILE A 408 23.70 11.04 31.01
C ILE A 408 23.54 9.82 31.92
N ALA A 409 23.05 10.01 33.15
CA ALA A 409 22.90 8.92 34.11
C ALA A 409 21.68 8.03 33.80
N GLY A 410 20.75 8.49 33.02
CA GLY A 410 19.45 7.86 32.79
C GLY A 410 18.50 8.11 33.94
N TYR A 411 17.20 7.99 33.68
CA TYR A 411 16.21 7.97 34.77
C TYR A 411 16.48 6.76 35.66
N GLN A 412 16.81 6.95 36.92
CA GLN A 412 16.74 5.94 37.94
C GLN A 412 15.28 5.66 38.32
#